data_c981e1ef442c9aa055adae4f1516ab91
#
_entry.id   c981e1ef442c9aa055adae4f1516ab91
#
_cell.length_a   1.000
_cell.length_b   1.000
_cell.length_c   1.000
_cell.angle_alpha   90.00
_cell.angle_beta   90.00
_cell.angle_gamma   90.00
#
_symmetry.space_group_name_H-M   'P 1'
#
loop_
_entity.id
_entity.type
_entity.pdbx_description
1 polymer ?
#
loop_
_entity_poly.entity_id
_entity_poly.type
_entity_poly.pdbx_seq_one_letter_code
_entity_poly.pdbx_strand_id
1 'polypeptide(L)'
;MAKIKVKNPVVELDGDEMTRIIWQWIRERLIQPYLDVDLLYYDLSIEKRDETDDRITVEAAEAIKTHGVGVKCATITPDEARVEEFGLKKMWKSPNGTIRNILGGVVFREPIVIANVPRIVPGWTDPIVVGRHAFGDQYKATDFLVPGPGKLTIKWAGENGDELEFEVFDFPGSGVAMGMYNLDKSIRDFAHACFNFGLNRGWPVYLSTKNTILKAYDGRFKDIFEEIYESDYKAKFEAAGIEYQHRLIDDMVASALKWSGKFVWACKNYDGDVQSDQVAQGFGSLGLMTSVLMTPDGKTVEAEAAHGTVTRHYRMHQQGKATSTNPIASIFAWTGGLKHRGKLDGTPDVVRFAETLERV
;
A
#
# COMPACT_ATOMS: atom_id res chain seq x y z
N MET A 1 32.75 6.52 -14.67
CA MET A 1 31.76 6.23 -15.74
C MET A 1 30.84 7.42 -15.87
N ALA A 2 30.31 7.70 -17.07
CA ALA A 2 29.26 8.70 -17.20
C ALA A 2 28.00 8.21 -16.50
N LYS A 3 27.33 9.11 -15.77
CA LYS A 3 26.06 8.76 -15.10
C LYS A 3 24.95 8.55 -16.13
N ILE A 4 24.05 7.63 -15.84
CA ILE A 4 22.84 7.42 -16.63
C ILE A 4 21.88 8.58 -16.36
N LYS A 5 21.43 9.27 -17.41
CA LYS A 5 20.53 10.42 -17.26
C LYS A 5 19.09 9.95 -17.06
N VAL A 6 18.46 10.44 -15.97
CA VAL A 6 17.03 10.30 -15.72
C VAL A 6 16.33 11.54 -16.28
N LYS A 7 15.35 11.34 -17.17
CA LYS A 7 14.79 12.43 -17.98
C LYS A 7 13.94 13.41 -17.19
N ASN A 8 13.11 12.89 -16.28
CA ASN A 8 12.20 13.68 -15.46
C ASN A 8 12.48 13.45 -13.97
N PRO A 9 12.08 14.37 -13.09
CA PRO A 9 12.34 14.26 -11.66
C PRO A 9 11.73 13.03 -11.00
N VAL A 10 12.31 12.65 -9.87
CA VAL A 10 11.73 11.72 -8.89
C VAL A 10 11.52 12.48 -7.59
N VAL A 11 10.32 12.36 -7.00
CA VAL A 11 10.01 12.97 -5.71
C VAL A 11 10.53 12.05 -4.60
N GLU A 12 11.46 12.57 -3.79
CA GLU A 12 12.03 11.85 -2.66
C GLU A 12 11.40 12.33 -1.36
N LEU A 13 10.79 11.41 -0.62
CA LEU A 13 10.19 11.66 0.70
C LEU A 13 11.07 10.98 1.74
N ASP A 14 11.82 11.78 2.49
CA ASP A 14 12.64 11.28 3.61
C ASP A 14 11.75 10.97 4.82
N GLY A 15 12.28 10.25 5.81
CA GLY A 15 11.50 9.76 6.94
C GLY A 15 12.23 9.87 8.27
N ASP A 16 12.06 8.85 9.11
CA ASP A 16 12.47 8.88 10.50
C ASP A 16 13.42 7.75 10.90
N GLU A 17 14.10 7.94 12.02
CA GLU A 17 14.83 6.96 12.80
C GLU A 17 15.86 6.16 12.00
N MET A 18 15.95 4.83 12.20
CA MET A 18 16.97 3.99 11.54
C MET A 18 16.80 3.93 10.03
N THR A 19 15.56 3.98 9.54
CA THR A 19 15.30 3.96 8.10
C THR A 19 15.78 5.22 7.39
N ARG A 20 15.75 6.39 8.03
CA ARG A 20 16.32 7.63 7.48
C ARG A 20 17.82 7.50 7.23
N ILE A 21 18.57 6.90 8.17
CA ILE A 21 20.02 6.69 8.04
C ILE A 21 20.31 5.78 6.84
N ILE A 22 19.56 4.67 6.73
CA ILE A 22 19.70 3.71 5.64
C ILE A 22 19.32 4.34 4.31
N TRP A 23 18.22 5.12 4.29
CA TRP A 23 17.74 5.81 3.10
C TRP A 23 18.77 6.77 2.53
N GLN A 24 19.40 7.55 3.38
CA GLN A 24 20.52 8.43 3.01
C GLN A 24 21.67 7.64 2.39
N TRP A 25 22.08 6.50 2.99
CA TRP A 25 23.16 5.68 2.46
C TRP A 25 22.80 5.06 1.10
N ILE A 26 21.57 4.63 0.90
CA ILE A 26 21.10 4.13 -0.39
C ILE A 26 21.22 5.23 -1.45
N ARG A 27 20.67 6.41 -1.18
CA ARG A 27 20.76 7.55 -2.08
C ARG A 27 22.21 7.90 -2.45
N GLU A 28 23.07 8.05 -1.46
CA GLU A 28 24.45 8.51 -1.65
C GLU A 28 25.38 7.46 -2.27
N ARG A 29 25.17 6.18 -1.98
CA ARG A 29 26.07 5.11 -2.36
C ARG A 29 25.60 4.28 -3.54
N LEU A 30 24.29 4.13 -3.71
CA LEU A 30 23.70 3.24 -4.72
C LEU A 30 22.98 4.01 -5.84
N ILE A 31 22.50 5.22 -5.62
CA ILE A 31 21.71 5.97 -6.60
C ILE A 31 22.55 7.09 -7.25
N GLN A 32 22.95 8.08 -6.46
CA GLN A 32 23.63 9.28 -6.98
C GLN A 32 24.97 9.04 -7.67
N PRO A 33 25.79 8.03 -7.34
CA PRO A 33 27.02 7.75 -8.07
C PRO A 33 26.80 7.31 -9.51
N TYR A 34 25.66 6.68 -9.80
CA TYR A 34 25.36 6.05 -11.09
C TYR A 34 24.35 6.80 -11.93
N LEU A 35 23.42 7.52 -11.30
CA LEU A 35 22.36 8.25 -11.96
C LEU A 35 22.55 9.76 -11.88
N ASP A 36 22.27 10.44 -12.99
CA ASP A 36 22.05 11.88 -13.06
C ASP A 36 20.53 12.09 -13.00
N VAL A 37 20.02 12.22 -11.76
CA VAL A 37 18.60 12.31 -11.45
C VAL A 37 18.32 13.59 -10.65
N ASP A 38 17.30 14.33 -11.06
CA ASP A 38 16.75 15.45 -10.28
C ASP A 38 15.83 14.90 -9.21
N LEU A 39 16.24 15.07 -7.93
CA LEU A 39 15.50 14.63 -6.76
C LEU A 39 14.78 15.82 -6.12
N LEU A 40 13.46 15.82 -6.19
CA LEU A 40 12.62 16.79 -5.47
C LEU A 40 12.44 16.28 -4.04
N TYR A 41 13.27 16.79 -3.14
CA TYR A 41 13.40 16.32 -1.77
C TYR A 41 12.37 16.96 -0.83
N TYR A 42 11.64 16.12 -0.08
CA TYR A 42 10.72 16.50 0.99
C TYR A 42 11.08 15.75 2.27
N ASP A 43 11.38 16.51 3.32
CA ASP A 43 11.65 15.95 4.65
C ASP A 43 10.33 15.68 5.39
N LEU A 44 9.93 14.41 5.46
CA LEU A 44 8.75 13.97 6.21
C LEU A 44 9.10 13.43 7.60
N SER A 45 10.24 13.84 8.19
CA SER A 45 10.49 13.56 9.60
C SER A 45 9.38 14.10 10.49
N ILE A 46 9.17 13.45 11.62
CA ILE A 46 8.09 13.85 12.55
C ILE A 46 8.27 15.31 13.03
N GLU A 47 9.52 15.75 13.23
CA GLU A 47 9.85 17.11 13.61
C GLU A 47 9.49 18.12 12.50
N LYS A 48 9.84 17.83 11.24
CA LYS A 48 9.52 18.72 10.12
C LYS A 48 8.03 18.77 9.82
N ARG A 49 7.34 17.68 9.99
CA ARG A 49 5.88 17.61 9.88
C ARG A 49 5.21 18.44 10.97
N ASP A 50 5.70 18.38 12.22
CA ASP A 50 5.19 19.19 13.32
C ASP A 50 5.47 20.69 13.10
N GLU A 51 6.68 21.04 12.65
CA GLU A 51 7.05 22.42 12.30
C GLU A 51 6.10 23.03 11.27
N THR A 52 5.75 22.27 10.24
CA THR A 52 4.93 22.73 9.10
C THR A 52 3.43 22.50 9.27
N ASP A 53 2.97 22.06 10.44
CA ASP A 53 1.59 21.63 10.67
C ASP A 53 1.12 20.56 9.64
N ASP A 54 2.02 19.63 9.32
CA ASP A 54 1.88 18.53 8.33
C ASP A 54 1.63 19.00 6.88
N ARG A 55 1.83 20.29 6.55
CA ARG A 55 1.71 20.80 5.18
C ARG A 55 2.73 20.18 4.24
N ILE A 56 3.93 19.87 4.73
CA ILE A 56 4.98 19.22 3.94
C ILE A 56 4.53 17.88 3.34
N THR A 57 3.69 17.12 4.06
CA THR A 57 3.12 15.86 3.55
C THR A 57 2.18 16.10 2.37
N VAL A 58 1.35 17.15 2.45
CA VAL A 58 0.44 17.55 1.36
C VAL A 58 1.23 18.01 0.14
N GLU A 59 2.23 18.88 0.34
CA GLU A 59 3.10 19.40 -0.72
C GLU A 59 3.84 18.26 -1.43
N ALA A 60 4.37 17.29 -0.67
CA ALA A 60 5.01 16.10 -1.23
C ALA A 60 4.06 15.24 -2.07
N ALA A 61 2.83 15.03 -1.60
CA ALA A 61 1.82 14.27 -2.34
C ALA A 61 1.40 14.97 -3.65
N GLU A 62 1.22 16.27 -3.63
CA GLU A 62 0.93 17.06 -4.85
C GLU A 62 2.11 17.06 -5.84
N ALA A 63 3.35 17.06 -5.32
CA ALA A 63 4.53 16.89 -6.17
C ALA A 63 4.57 15.51 -6.84
N ILE A 64 4.26 14.43 -6.11
CA ILE A 64 4.14 13.08 -6.69
C ILE A 64 3.07 13.06 -7.78
N LYS A 65 1.92 13.64 -7.53
CA LYS A 65 0.83 13.74 -8.51
C LYS A 65 1.24 14.47 -9.78
N THR A 66 2.05 15.52 -9.63
CA THR A 66 2.56 16.33 -10.76
C THR A 66 3.63 15.60 -11.56
N HIS A 67 4.57 14.92 -10.88
CA HIS A 67 5.74 14.31 -11.52
C HIS A 67 5.58 12.81 -11.79
N GLY A 68 4.56 12.17 -11.25
CA GLY A 68 4.18 10.77 -11.51
C GLY A 68 4.96 9.73 -10.72
N VAL A 69 6.07 10.07 -10.07
CA VAL A 69 6.89 9.09 -9.33
C VAL A 69 7.37 9.66 -8.00
N GLY A 70 7.02 8.97 -6.92
CA GLY A 70 7.56 9.18 -5.59
C GLY A 70 8.29 7.95 -5.06
N VAL A 71 9.34 8.18 -4.28
CA VAL A 71 10.00 7.16 -3.46
C VAL A 71 10.01 7.65 -2.02
N LYS A 72 9.59 6.79 -1.09
CA LYS A 72 9.33 7.20 0.28
C LYS A 72 10.05 6.34 1.31
N CYS A 73 10.73 7.00 2.23
CA CYS A 73 11.25 6.42 3.47
C CYS A 73 10.12 6.19 4.48
N ALA A 74 10.31 5.28 5.42
CA ALA A 74 9.36 5.06 6.51
C ALA A 74 9.28 6.27 7.46
N THR A 75 8.07 6.59 7.89
CA THR A 75 7.77 7.75 8.74
C THR A 75 7.08 7.33 10.03
N ILE A 76 7.28 8.09 11.11
CA ILE A 76 6.58 7.88 12.38
C ILE A 76 5.11 8.30 12.22
N THR A 77 4.19 7.43 12.67
CA THR A 77 2.82 7.81 13.01
C THR A 77 2.78 7.86 14.54
N PRO A 78 2.69 9.05 15.15
CA PRO A 78 2.83 9.19 16.59
C PRO A 78 1.61 8.66 17.34
N ASP A 79 1.87 7.99 18.46
CA ASP A 79 0.96 7.76 19.57
C ASP A 79 1.22 8.78 20.71
N GLU A 80 0.54 8.65 21.82
CA GLU A 80 0.67 9.55 22.97
C GLU A 80 2.13 9.61 23.49
N ALA A 81 2.80 8.46 23.55
CA ALA A 81 4.19 8.40 24.01
C ALA A 81 5.15 9.14 23.06
N ARG A 82 4.90 9.03 21.74
CA ARG A 82 5.68 9.76 20.75
C ARG A 82 5.40 11.27 20.74
N VAL A 83 4.14 11.66 21.01
CA VAL A 83 3.81 13.09 21.18
C VAL A 83 4.61 13.69 22.34
N GLU A 84 4.71 12.99 23.47
CA GLU A 84 5.50 13.43 24.62
C GLU A 84 7.01 13.41 24.30
N GLU A 85 7.51 12.34 23.70
CA GLU A 85 8.93 12.16 23.38
C GLU A 85 9.47 13.28 22.48
N PHE A 86 8.74 13.66 21.45
CA PHE A 86 9.15 14.65 20.46
C PHE A 86 8.62 16.06 20.76
N GLY A 87 7.83 16.24 21.82
CA GLY A 87 7.21 17.52 22.18
C GLY A 87 6.28 18.06 21.09
N LEU A 88 5.51 17.18 20.44
CA LEU A 88 4.69 17.54 19.30
C LEU A 88 3.48 18.39 19.71
N LYS A 89 3.07 19.29 18.82
CA LYS A 89 1.87 20.13 18.99
C LYS A 89 0.58 19.30 19.14
N LYS A 90 0.54 18.14 18.47
CA LYS A 90 -0.58 17.19 18.53
C LYS A 90 -0.19 15.82 17.97
N MET A 91 -1.07 14.84 18.14
CA MET A 91 -0.94 13.51 17.53
C MET A 91 -1.31 13.58 16.04
N TRP A 92 -0.27 13.71 15.19
CA TRP A 92 -0.41 13.82 13.73
C TRP A 92 -0.94 12.53 13.11
N LYS A 93 -1.75 12.65 12.06
CA LYS A 93 -2.23 11.50 11.28
C LYS A 93 -1.07 10.83 10.53
N SER A 94 -1.29 9.58 10.09
CA SER A 94 -0.32 8.88 9.26
C SER A 94 -0.10 9.61 7.93
N PRO A 95 1.16 9.94 7.56
CA PRO A 95 1.47 10.54 6.26
C PRO A 95 1.01 9.66 5.10
N ASN A 96 1.12 8.34 5.23
CA ASN A 96 0.66 7.39 4.22
C ASN A 96 -0.83 7.55 3.94
N GLY A 97 -1.64 7.80 4.98
CA GLY A 97 -3.07 8.07 4.83
C GLY A 97 -3.35 9.37 4.06
N THR A 98 -2.60 10.43 4.36
CA THR A 98 -2.70 11.72 3.66
C THR A 98 -2.31 11.59 2.19
N ILE A 99 -1.16 10.96 1.89
CA ILE A 99 -0.69 10.73 0.52
C ILE A 99 -1.70 9.90 -0.27
N ARG A 100 -2.20 8.80 0.29
CA ARG A 100 -3.22 7.94 -0.35
C ARG A 100 -4.51 8.68 -0.66
N ASN A 101 -4.94 9.56 0.23
CA ASN A 101 -6.16 10.35 0.02
C ASN A 101 -5.99 11.39 -1.11
N ILE A 102 -4.81 11.95 -1.30
CA ILE A 102 -4.50 12.95 -2.32
C ILE A 102 -4.29 12.30 -3.68
N LEU A 103 -3.51 11.23 -3.75
CA LEU A 103 -3.22 10.54 -5.00
C LEU A 103 -4.39 9.68 -5.48
N GLY A 104 -5.16 9.13 -4.54
CA GLY A 104 -6.05 8.02 -4.84
C GLY A 104 -5.24 6.77 -5.18
N GLY A 105 -5.91 5.69 -5.54
CA GLY A 105 -5.23 4.48 -6.01
C GLY A 105 -5.23 3.33 -5.02
N VAL A 106 -4.42 2.34 -5.33
CA VAL A 106 -4.36 1.04 -4.67
C VAL A 106 -2.97 0.76 -4.17
N VAL A 107 -2.88 0.19 -3.00
CA VAL A 107 -1.62 -0.28 -2.43
C VAL A 107 -1.37 -1.71 -2.86
N PHE A 108 -0.29 -1.92 -3.61
CA PHE A 108 0.21 -3.25 -3.96
C PHE A 108 1.40 -3.59 -3.08
N ARG A 109 1.29 -4.67 -2.33
CA ARG A 109 2.37 -5.20 -1.50
C ARG A 109 2.95 -6.45 -2.15
N GLU A 110 4.22 -6.39 -2.49
CA GLU A 110 4.94 -7.44 -3.21
C GLU A 110 6.13 -7.95 -2.40
N PRO A 111 6.19 -9.26 -2.11
CA PRO A 111 7.35 -9.85 -1.43
C PRO A 111 8.56 -9.89 -2.36
N ILE A 112 9.73 -9.62 -1.78
CA ILE A 112 11.03 -9.76 -2.43
C ILE A 112 11.50 -11.20 -2.23
N VAL A 113 11.55 -11.97 -3.31
CA VAL A 113 11.97 -13.38 -3.25
C VAL A 113 13.48 -13.47 -3.43
N ILE A 114 14.17 -13.88 -2.37
CA ILE A 114 15.62 -14.06 -2.36
C ILE A 114 15.95 -15.56 -2.30
N ALA A 115 16.76 -16.03 -3.24
CA ALA A 115 16.99 -17.47 -3.43
C ALA A 115 17.61 -18.17 -2.21
N ASN A 116 18.50 -17.50 -1.47
CA ASN A 116 19.21 -18.03 -0.30
C ASN A 116 18.53 -17.71 1.03
N VAL A 117 17.37 -17.06 1.03
CA VAL A 117 16.55 -16.85 2.23
C VAL A 117 15.47 -17.91 2.28
N PRO A 118 15.47 -18.80 3.30
CA PRO A 118 14.46 -19.84 3.42
C PRO A 118 13.09 -19.23 3.69
N ARG A 119 12.08 -19.70 2.96
CA ARG A 119 10.68 -19.30 3.15
C ARG A 119 10.01 -20.16 4.22
N ILE A 120 9.13 -19.56 5.02
CA ILE A 120 8.31 -20.30 5.99
C ILE A 120 7.31 -21.21 5.26
N VAL A 121 6.79 -20.74 4.09
CA VAL A 121 5.97 -21.56 3.20
C VAL A 121 6.83 -22.01 2.01
N PRO A 122 7.39 -23.22 2.04
CA PRO A 122 8.36 -23.68 1.02
C PRO A 122 7.78 -23.73 -0.41
N GLY A 123 6.47 -23.92 -0.54
CA GLY A 123 5.77 -23.95 -1.82
C GLY A 123 5.67 -22.60 -2.54
N TRP A 124 5.90 -21.50 -1.86
CA TRP A 124 5.85 -20.15 -2.47
C TRP A 124 7.15 -19.84 -3.21
N THR A 125 7.25 -20.26 -4.44
CA THR A 125 8.44 -20.07 -5.27
C THR A 125 8.45 -18.73 -6.00
N ASP A 126 7.27 -18.15 -6.19
CA ASP A 126 7.03 -16.90 -6.90
C ASP A 126 6.26 -15.90 -6.05
N PRO A 127 6.37 -14.59 -6.31
CA PRO A 127 5.68 -13.58 -5.51
C PRO A 127 4.15 -13.73 -5.55
N ILE A 128 3.53 -13.48 -4.39
CA ILE A 128 2.08 -13.26 -4.25
C ILE A 128 1.90 -11.77 -3.99
N VAL A 129 1.28 -11.05 -4.93
CA VAL A 129 1.03 -9.61 -4.77
C VAL A 129 -0.33 -9.40 -4.15
N VAL A 130 -0.38 -8.74 -3.00
CA VAL A 130 -1.63 -8.34 -2.37
C VAL A 130 -1.99 -6.92 -2.79
N GLY A 131 -3.08 -6.77 -3.55
CA GLY A 131 -3.71 -5.49 -3.86
C GLY A 131 -4.71 -5.12 -2.76
N ARG A 132 -4.40 -4.09 -1.96
CA ARG A 132 -5.25 -3.61 -0.88
C ARG A 132 -6.08 -2.42 -1.33
N HIS A 133 -7.40 -2.52 -1.21
CA HIS A 133 -8.31 -1.38 -1.36
C HIS A 133 -8.19 -0.46 -0.13
N ALA A 134 -7.27 0.49 -0.17
CA ALA A 134 -6.93 1.33 0.98
C ALA A 134 -7.93 2.48 1.23
N PHE A 135 -9.22 2.23 1.08
CA PHE A 135 -10.29 3.19 1.27
C PHE A 135 -11.49 2.57 2.00
N GLY A 136 -12.16 3.35 2.85
CA GLY A 136 -13.40 2.94 3.49
C GLY A 136 -13.26 1.80 4.49
N ASP A 137 -14.32 1.00 4.62
CA ASP A 137 -14.45 -0.15 5.50
C ASP A 137 -14.15 0.22 6.98
N GLN A 138 -13.55 -0.68 7.75
CA GLN A 138 -13.23 -0.47 9.17
C GLN A 138 -12.31 0.74 9.41
N TYR A 139 -11.49 1.13 8.43
CA TYR A 139 -10.55 2.26 8.54
C TYR A 139 -11.20 3.64 8.45
N LYS A 140 -12.47 3.70 8.08
CA LYS A 140 -13.31 4.91 8.03
C LYS A 140 -14.64 4.71 8.77
N ALA A 141 -14.69 3.74 9.65
CA ALA A 141 -15.87 3.47 10.45
C ALA A 141 -16.12 4.55 11.50
N THR A 142 -17.39 4.68 11.87
CA THR A 142 -17.82 5.36 13.09
C THR A 142 -18.19 4.28 14.09
N ASP A 143 -17.46 4.17 15.17
CA ASP A 143 -17.70 3.22 16.25
C ASP A 143 -17.92 3.92 17.58
N PHE A 144 -18.70 3.30 18.45
CA PHE A 144 -19.04 3.87 19.76
C PHE A 144 -19.49 2.81 20.74
N LEU A 145 -19.39 3.16 22.04
CA LEU A 145 -19.93 2.35 23.12
C LEU A 145 -21.43 2.62 23.28
N VAL A 146 -22.22 1.56 23.27
CA VAL A 146 -23.65 1.61 23.60
C VAL A 146 -23.78 1.58 25.11
N PRO A 147 -24.35 2.64 25.76
CA PRO A 147 -24.30 2.79 27.24
C PRO A 147 -25.27 1.91 28.00
N GLY A 148 -26.30 1.39 27.35
CA GLY A 148 -27.34 0.59 28.01
C GLY A 148 -28.43 0.09 27.08
N PRO A 149 -29.56 -0.39 27.59
CA PRO A 149 -30.66 -0.89 26.76
C PRO A 149 -31.17 0.15 25.77
N GLY A 150 -31.49 -0.27 24.54
CA GLY A 150 -32.05 0.61 23.52
C GLY A 150 -31.85 0.09 22.10
N LYS A 151 -32.51 0.71 21.14
CA LYS A 151 -32.49 0.32 19.74
C LYS A 151 -31.40 1.06 18.96
N LEU A 152 -30.64 0.31 18.21
CA LEU A 152 -29.72 0.84 17.19
C LEU A 152 -30.41 0.79 15.83
N THR A 153 -30.45 1.94 15.15
CA THR A 153 -30.92 2.05 13.77
C THR A 153 -29.85 2.68 12.88
N ILE A 154 -29.84 2.30 11.61
CA ILE A 154 -29.07 2.98 10.56
C ILE A 154 -30.06 3.68 9.63
N LYS A 155 -29.90 4.98 9.47
CA LYS A 155 -30.71 5.80 8.58
C LYS A 155 -29.84 6.39 7.47
N TRP A 156 -30.33 6.29 6.23
CA TRP A 156 -29.82 7.04 5.09
C TRP A 156 -30.89 8.02 4.62
N ALA A 157 -30.51 9.28 4.45
CA ALA A 157 -31.38 10.34 3.94
C ALA A 157 -30.80 10.87 2.62
N GLY A 158 -31.53 10.70 1.55
CA GLY A 158 -31.18 11.18 0.22
C GLY A 158 -31.46 12.68 0.04
N GLU A 159 -30.66 13.35 -0.82
CA GLU A 159 -30.89 14.77 -1.15
C GLU A 159 -32.24 15.02 -1.83
N ASN A 160 -32.81 14.01 -2.49
CA ASN A 160 -34.13 14.04 -3.13
C ASN A 160 -35.29 13.82 -2.12
N GLY A 161 -34.99 13.61 -0.84
CA GLY A 161 -35.96 13.35 0.21
C GLY A 161 -36.30 11.88 0.43
N ASP A 162 -35.70 10.95 -0.32
CA ASP A 162 -35.84 9.52 -0.04
C ASP A 162 -35.13 9.14 1.26
N GLU A 163 -35.70 8.22 2.01
CA GLU A 163 -35.13 7.73 3.26
C GLU A 163 -35.14 6.21 3.31
N LEU A 164 -34.07 5.65 3.85
CA LEU A 164 -33.98 4.24 4.22
C LEU A 164 -33.64 4.15 5.70
N GLU A 165 -34.34 3.31 6.43
CA GLU A 165 -34.08 3.08 7.85
C GLU A 165 -34.12 1.57 8.14
N PHE A 166 -33.13 1.09 8.87
CA PHE A 166 -33.00 -0.32 9.24
C PHE A 166 -32.73 -0.41 10.73
N GLU A 167 -33.55 -1.20 11.46
CA GLU A 167 -33.19 -1.62 12.81
C GLU A 167 -32.04 -2.62 12.74
N VAL A 168 -30.95 -2.32 13.41
CA VAL A 168 -29.76 -3.19 13.44
C VAL A 168 -29.87 -4.18 14.59
N PHE A 169 -30.16 -3.66 15.81
CA PHE A 169 -30.26 -4.49 17.00
C PHE A 169 -31.00 -3.76 18.13
N ASP A 170 -31.74 -4.52 18.94
CA ASP A 170 -32.34 -4.04 20.17
C ASP A 170 -31.48 -4.52 21.35
N PHE A 171 -30.68 -3.60 21.90
CA PHE A 171 -29.74 -3.91 22.97
C PHE A 171 -30.44 -4.14 24.29
N PRO A 172 -30.23 -5.30 24.94
CA PRO A 172 -30.75 -5.54 26.29
C PRO A 172 -29.89 -4.91 27.39
N GLY A 173 -28.70 -4.40 27.04
CA GLY A 173 -27.75 -3.79 27.95
C GLY A 173 -26.68 -3.03 27.19
N SER A 174 -25.53 -2.73 27.82
CA SER A 174 -24.40 -2.06 27.20
C SER A 174 -23.73 -2.95 26.15
N GLY A 175 -23.09 -2.31 25.17
CA GLY A 175 -22.38 -3.01 24.08
C GLY A 175 -21.53 -2.08 23.25
N VAL A 176 -21.24 -2.49 22.02
CA VAL A 176 -20.53 -1.69 21.02
C VAL A 176 -21.27 -1.72 19.71
N ALA A 177 -21.15 -0.65 18.93
CA ALA A 177 -21.74 -0.57 17.60
C ALA A 177 -20.78 0.13 16.64
N MET A 178 -20.91 -0.17 15.33
CA MET A 178 -20.09 0.42 14.29
C MET A 178 -20.89 0.57 12.99
N GLY A 179 -20.70 1.70 12.32
CA GLY A 179 -21.12 1.90 10.94
C GLY A 179 -19.91 2.10 10.03
N MET A 180 -19.90 1.45 8.87
CA MET A 180 -18.85 1.60 7.86
C MET A 180 -19.48 1.79 6.47
N TYR A 181 -18.68 2.28 5.52
CA TYR A 181 -19.14 2.57 4.16
C TYR A 181 -18.04 2.34 3.13
N ASN A 182 -18.46 2.27 1.87
CA ASN A 182 -17.58 2.36 0.71
C ASN A 182 -18.29 3.09 -0.45
N LEU A 183 -17.55 3.40 -1.51
CA LEU A 183 -18.07 4.13 -2.67
C LEU A 183 -17.88 3.29 -3.93
N ASP A 184 -18.89 3.23 -4.79
CA ASP A 184 -18.82 2.56 -6.09
C ASP A 184 -17.63 3.03 -6.92
N LYS A 185 -17.41 4.36 -6.98
CA LYS A 185 -16.26 4.93 -7.69
C LYS A 185 -14.93 4.36 -7.18
N SER A 186 -14.76 4.29 -5.86
CA SER A 186 -13.53 3.77 -5.26
C SER A 186 -13.35 2.29 -5.54
N ILE A 187 -14.42 1.49 -5.53
CA ILE A 187 -14.39 0.07 -5.87
C ILE A 187 -14.06 -0.12 -7.36
N ARG A 188 -14.60 0.71 -8.27
CA ARG A 188 -14.27 0.70 -9.69
C ARG A 188 -12.80 1.03 -9.94
N ASP A 189 -12.29 2.07 -9.30
CA ASP A 189 -10.88 2.47 -9.39
C ASP A 189 -9.95 1.31 -8.90
N PHE A 190 -10.35 0.63 -7.84
CA PHE A 190 -9.66 -0.55 -7.32
C PHE A 190 -9.65 -1.72 -8.31
N ALA A 191 -10.79 -2.01 -8.94
CA ALA A 191 -10.88 -3.06 -9.95
C ALA A 191 -9.96 -2.78 -11.14
N HIS A 192 -10.03 -1.56 -11.70
CA HIS A 192 -9.17 -1.15 -12.80
C HIS A 192 -7.68 -1.26 -12.45
N ALA A 193 -7.28 -0.81 -11.26
CA ALA A 193 -5.89 -0.92 -10.80
C ALA A 193 -5.42 -2.38 -10.72
N CYS A 194 -6.23 -3.27 -10.12
CA CYS A 194 -5.88 -4.69 -10.00
C CYS A 194 -5.80 -5.39 -11.37
N PHE A 195 -6.75 -5.13 -12.27
CA PHE A 195 -6.72 -5.72 -13.60
C PHE A 195 -5.55 -5.21 -14.45
N ASN A 196 -5.26 -3.91 -14.41
CA ASN A 196 -4.10 -3.36 -15.10
C ASN A 196 -2.79 -3.90 -14.53
N PHE A 197 -2.68 -4.06 -13.20
CA PHE A 197 -1.51 -4.66 -12.58
C PHE A 197 -1.31 -6.11 -13.04
N GLY A 198 -2.39 -6.91 -13.04
CA GLY A 198 -2.38 -8.29 -13.52
C GLY A 198 -1.93 -8.39 -14.99
N LEU A 199 -2.51 -7.57 -15.87
CA LEU A 199 -2.13 -7.53 -17.29
C LEU A 199 -0.65 -7.14 -17.48
N ASN A 200 -0.17 -6.13 -16.77
CA ASN A 200 1.23 -5.68 -16.86
C ASN A 200 2.25 -6.73 -16.42
N ARG A 201 1.83 -7.67 -15.57
CA ARG A 201 2.63 -8.79 -15.06
C ARG A 201 2.40 -10.08 -15.84
N GLY A 202 1.31 -10.19 -16.59
CA GLY A 202 0.85 -11.46 -17.18
C GLY A 202 0.41 -12.44 -16.09
N TRP A 203 -0.21 -11.97 -15.01
CA TRP A 203 -0.64 -12.76 -13.86
C TRP A 203 -2.14 -12.72 -13.65
N PRO A 204 -2.76 -13.83 -13.23
CA PRO A 204 -4.19 -13.86 -12.89
C PRO A 204 -4.51 -12.95 -11.71
N VAL A 205 -5.75 -12.52 -11.64
CA VAL A 205 -6.29 -11.67 -10.56
C VAL A 205 -7.40 -12.39 -9.82
N TYR A 206 -7.29 -12.49 -8.51
CA TYR A 206 -8.29 -13.10 -7.64
C TYR A 206 -8.81 -12.05 -6.66
N LEU A 207 -10.10 -11.69 -6.79
CA LEU A 207 -10.80 -10.89 -5.76
C LEU A 207 -11.29 -11.82 -4.67
N SER A 208 -11.03 -11.51 -3.40
CA SER A 208 -11.63 -12.24 -2.29
C SER A 208 -12.54 -11.37 -1.44
N THR A 209 -13.70 -11.93 -1.05
CA THR A 209 -14.69 -11.29 -0.19
C THR A 209 -15.39 -12.33 0.69
N LYS A 210 -16.25 -11.87 1.60
CA LYS A 210 -17.16 -12.74 2.34
C LYS A 210 -18.64 -12.43 1.99
N ASN A 211 -18.92 -12.32 0.70
CA ASN A 211 -20.26 -11.95 0.20
C ASN A 211 -21.39 -12.94 0.59
N THR A 212 -21.06 -14.14 1.01
CA THR A 212 -22.05 -15.10 1.55
C THR A 212 -22.60 -14.64 2.91
N ILE A 213 -21.87 -13.80 3.64
CA ILE A 213 -22.26 -13.18 4.92
C ILE A 213 -22.64 -11.73 4.70
N LEU A 214 -21.75 -10.93 4.14
CA LEU A 214 -21.96 -9.51 3.84
C LEU A 214 -22.57 -9.35 2.44
N LYS A 215 -23.81 -9.84 2.27
CA LYS A 215 -24.44 -10.02 0.96
C LYS A 215 -24.51 -8.75 0.12
N ALA A 216 -24.90 -7.63 0.72
CA ALA A 216 -24.97 -6.34 0.03
C ALA A 216 -23.58 -5.67 -0.06
N TYR A 217 -22.87 -5.58 1.06
CA TYR A 217 -21.62 -4.84 1.15
C TYR A 217 -20.50 -5.49 0.30
N ASP A 218 -20.18 -6.73 0.59
CA ASP A 218 -19.17 -7.49 -0.16
C ASP A 218 -19.66 -7.90 -1.54
N GLY A 219 -20.98 -8.14 -1.68
CA GLY A 219 -21.63 -8.38 -2.97
C GLY A 219 -21.41 -7.23 -3.95
N ARG A 220 -21.43 -5.96 -3.47
CA ARG A 220 -21.16 -4.81 -4.32
C ARG A 220 -19.76 -4.80 -4.91
N PHE A 221 -18.74 -5.20 -4.13
CA PHE A 221 -17.38 -5.39 -4.64
C PHE A 221 -17.33 -6.45 -5.74
N LYS A 222 -17.94 -7.62 -5.47
CA LYS A 222 -17.99 -8.71 -6.45
C LYS A 222 -18.65 -8.25 -7.75
N ASP A 223 -19.82 -7.65 -7.67
CA ASP A 223 -20.61 -7.28 -8.84
C ASP A 223 -19.90 -6.20 -9.69
N ILE A 224 -19.28 -5.20 -9.05
CA ILE A 224 -18.52 -4.15 -9.77
C ILE A 224 -17.28 -4.74 -10.46
N PHE A 225 -16.54 -5.63 -9.78
CA PHE A 225 -15.38 -6.29 -10.40
C PHE A 225 -15.80 -7.14 -11.60
N GLU A 226 -16.88 -7.89 -11.49
CA GLU A 226 -17.42 -8.72 -12.57
C GLU A 226 -17.89 -7.88 -13.76
N GLU A 227 -18.62 -6.80 -13.51
CA GLU A 227 -19.06 -5.83 -14.54
C GLU A 227 -17.87 -5.27 -15.33
N ILE A 228 -16.85 -4.76 -14.62
CA ILE A 228 -15.66 -4.16 -15.24
C ILE A 228 -14.81 -5.23 -15.97
N TYR A 229 -14.69 -6.42 -15.41
CA TYR A 229 -13.97 -7.51 -16.07
C TYR A 229 -14.62 -7.87 -17.39
N GLU A 230 -15.93 -8.14 -17.39
CA GLU A 230 -16.67 -8.53 -18.60
C GLU A 230 -16.63 -7.44 -19.69
N SER A 231 -16.77 -6.16 -19.30
CA SER A 231 -16.81 -5.04 -20.27
C SER A 231 -15.43 -4.65 -20.80
N ASP A 232 -14.40 -4.57 -19.95
CA ASP A 232 -13.17 -3.85 -20.30
C ASP A 232 -11.94 -4.76 -20.36
N TYR A 233 -11.94 -5.90 -19.67
CA TYR A 233 -10.71 -6.69 -19.46
C TYR A 233 -10.77 -8.11 -19.98
N LYS A 234 -11.93 -8.75 -20.11
CA LYS A 234 -12.04 -10.17 -20.46
C LYS A 234 -11.26 -10.52 -21.72
N ALA A 235 -11.49 -9.82 -22.81
CA ALA A 235 -10.78 -10.08 -24.07
C ALA A 235 -9.25 -9.91 -23.95
N LYS A 236 -8.80 -8.94 -23.11
CA LYS A 236 -7.37 -8.70 -22.87
C LYS A 236 -6.75 -9.81 -22.03
N PHE A 237 -7.47 -10.30 -21.03
CA PHE A 237 -7.05 -11.40 -20.16
C PHE A 237 -6.98 -12.72 -20.96
N GLU A 238 -7.98 -13.02 -21.77
CA GLU A 238 -7.98 -14.17 -22.67
C GLU A 238 -6.80 -14.14 -23.66
N ALA A 239 -6.54 -12.97 -24.27
CA ALA A 239 -5.40 -12.78 -25.16
C ALA A 239 -4.05 -12.94 -24.46
N ALA A 240 -3.97 -12.59 -23.17
CA ALA A 240 -2.78 -12.74 -22.34
C ALA A 240 -2.64 -14.14 -21.71
N GLY A 241 -3.64 -15.02 -21.88
CA GLY A 241 -3.67 -16.36 -21.27
C GLY A 241 -3.76 -16.35 -19.74
N ILE A 242 -4.38 -15.33 -19.16
CA ILE A 242 -4.60 -15.17 -17.71
C ILE A 242 -6.09 -15.09 -17.39
N GLU A 243 -6.45 -15.28 -16.12
CA GLU A 243 -7.84 -15.31 -15.67
C GLU A 243 -8.13 -14.32 -14.56
N TYR A 244 -9.42 -14.02 -14.39
CA TYR A 244 -9.97 -13.41 -13.20
C TYR A 244 -10.97 -14.36 -12.55
N GLN A 245 -10.94 -14.44 -11.21
CA GLN A 245 -11.96 -15.16 -10.43
C GLN A 245 -12.28 -14.37 -9.16
N HIS A 246 -13.55 -14.38 -8.77
CA HIS A 246 -13.97 -14.04 -7.42
C HIS A 246 -13.98 -15.32 -6.57
N ARG A 247 -13.43 -15.22 -5.34
CA ARG A 247 -13.39 -16.32 -4.37
C ARG A 247 -13.84 -15.86 -2.98
N LEU A 248 -14.33 -16.77 -2.16
CA LEU A 248 -14.52 -16.48 -0.74
C LEU A 248 -13.15 -16.34 -0.07
N ILE A 249 -13.04 -15.42 0.89
CA ILE A 249 -11.74 -15.12 1.54
C ILE A 249 -11.09 -16.34 2.20
N ASP A 250 -11.88 -17.18 2.85
CA ASP A 250 -11.41 -18.42 3.47
C ASP A 250 -10.89 -19.45 2.44
N ASP A 251 -11.58 -19.60 1.32
CA ASP A 251 -11.10 -20.43 0.20
C ASP A 251 -9.82 -19.85 -0.44
N MET A 252 -9.77 -18.53 -0.58
CA MET A 252 -8.59 -17.89 -1.15
C MET A 252 -7.36 -18.02 -0.25
N VAL A 253 -7.51 -17.90 1.07
CA VAL A 253 -6.44 -18.16 2.03
C VAL A 253 -5.93 -19.60 1.88
N ALA A 254 -6.83 -20.58 1.81
CA ALA A 254 -6.45 -21.97 1.64
C ALA A 254 -5.77 -22.23 0.27
N SER A 255 -6.22 -21.57 -0.77
CA SER A 255 -5.63 -21.65 -2.12
C SER A 255 -4.25 -21.03 -2.17
N ALA A 256 -4.08 -19.84 -1.60
CA ALA A 256 -2.80 -19.14 -1.54
C ALA A 256 -1.70 -19.97 -0.86
N LEU A 257 -2.03 -20.72 0.21
CA LEU A 257 -1.09 -21.61 0.89
C LEU A 257 -0.68 -22.82 0.04
N LYS A 258 -1.48 -23.22 -0.94
CA LYS A 258 -1.24 -24.40 -1.80
C LYS A 258 -0.57 -24.03 -3.12
N TRP A 259 -0.76 -22.81 -3.60
CA TRP A 259 -0.23 -22.34 -4.87
C TRP A 259 1.21 -21.84 -4.74
N SER A 260 1.91 -21.78 -5.86
CA SER A 260 3.33 -21.36 -5.89
C SER A 260 3.55 -19.86 -5.94
N GLY A 261 2.51 -19.07 -6.21
CA GLY A 261 2.58 -17.61 -6.44
C GLY A 261 2.21 -17.22 -7.88
N LYS A 262 2.71 -16.08 -8.36
CA LYS A 262 2.39 -15.47 -9.65
C LYS A 262 0.92 -15.10 -9.82
N PHE A 263 0.34 -14.46 -8.82
CA PHE A 263 -1.02 -13.92 -8.91
C PHE A 263 -1.16 -12.63 -8.12
N VAL A 264 -2.18 -11.86 -8.48
CA VAL A 264 -2.61 -10.66 -7.76
C VAL A 264 -3.82 -11.04 -6.90
N TRP A 265 -3.69 -10.85 -5.62
CA TRP A 265 -4.77 -11.07 -4.65
C TRP A 265 -5.42 -9.73 -4.28
N ALA A 266 -6.54 -9.42 -4.91
CA ALA A 266 -7.32 -8.22 -4.63
C ALA A 266 -8.15 -8.41 -3.35
N CYS A 267 -7.88 -7.58 -2.35
CA CYS A 267 -8.48 -7.65 -1.01
C CYS A 267 -9.13 -6.33 -0.63
N LYS A 268 -10.23 -6.39 0.12
CA LYS A 268 -10.78 -5.22 0.82
C LYS A 268 -9.79 -4.68 1.84
N ASN A 269 -10.07 -3.51 2.40
CA ASN A 269 -9.11 -2.76 3.20
C ASN A 269 -8.48 -3.56 4.35
N TYR A 270 -9.30 -4.10 5.26
CA TYR A 270 -8.82 -4.89 6.40
C TYR A 270 -8.18 -6.22 5.96
N ASP A 271 -8.85 -6.95 5.07
CA ASP A 271 -8.35 -8.22 4.55
C ASP A 271 -6.97 -8.03 3.90
N GLY A 272 -6.80 -6.98 3.10
CA GLY A 272 -5.54 -6.65 2.44
C GLY A 272 -4.42 -6.27 3.41
N ASP A 273 -4.76 -5.61 4.51
CA ASP A 273 -3.78 -5.31 5.57
C ASP A 273 -3.26 -6.59 6.22
N VAL A 274 -4.17 -7.44 6.67
CA VAL A 274 -3.82 -8.70 7.37
C VAL A 274 -3.13 -9.70 6.44
N GLN A 275 -3.69 -9.90 5.24
CA GLN A 275 -3.14 -10.89 4.30
C GLN A 275 -1.78 -10.48 3.74
N SER A 276 -1.51 -9.19 3.54
CA SER A 276 -0.19 -8.75 3.10
C SER A 276 0.89 -9.04 4.14
N ASP A 277 0.59 -8.86 5.42
CA ASP A 277 1.52 -9.19 6.50
C ASP A 277 1.73 -10.70 6.62
N GLN A 278 0.66 -11.49 6.48
CA GLN A 278 0.76 -12.95 6.46
C GLN A 278 1.64 -13.43 5.29
N VAL A 279 1.43 -12.89 4.09
CA VAL A 279 2.25 -13.21 2.91
C VAL A 279 3.71 -12.82 3.15
N ALA A 280 3.97 -11.62 3.70
CA ALA A 280 5.33 -11.18 4.03
C ALA A 280 6.04 -12.15 4.98
N GLN A 281 5.35 -12.59 6.04
CA GLN A 281 5.92 -13.57 6.97
C GLN A 281 6.17 -14.91 6.30
N GLY A 282 5.28 -15.37 5.43
CA GLY A 282 5.45 -16.61 4.68
C GLY A 282 6.67 -16.60 3.75
N PHE A 283 7.05 -15.43 3.22
CA PHE A 283 8.28 -15.23 2.44
C PHE A 283 9.53 -14.94 3.29
N GLY A 284 9.37 -14.72 4.60
CA GLY A 284 10.48 -14.57 5.54
C GLY A 284 10.32 -13.43 6.55
N SER A 285 9.98 -12.23 6.13
CA SER A 285 9.73 -11.07 7.01
C SER A 285 9.16 -9.87 6.25
N LEU A 286 8.58 -8.91 6.98
CA LEU A 286 8.20 -7.59 6.46
C LEU A 286 9.38 -6.81 5.85
N GLY A 287 10.62 -7.05 6.30
CA GLY A 287 11.83 -6.46 5.71
C GLY A 287 12.13 -6.95 4.29
N LEU A 288 11.34 -7.90 3.76
CA LEU A 288 11.40 -8.41 2.40
C LEU A 288 10.12 -8.12 1.63
N MET A 289 9.45 -7.01 1.92
CA MET A 289 8.24 -6.61 1.23
C MET A 289 8.28 -5.14 0.85
N THR A 290 7.92 -4.85 -0.40
CA THR A 290 7.67 -3.49 -0.87
C THR A 290 6.18 -3.15 -0.82
N SER A 291 5.89 -1.86 -0.74
CA SER A 291 4.56 -1.29 -0.82
C SER A 291 4.56 -0.23 -1.90
N VAL A 292 3.70 -0.37 -2.90
CA VAL A 292 3.57 0.58 -4.00
C VAL A 292 2.13 1.07 -4.05
N LEU A 293 1.93 2.35 -3.83
CA LEU A 293 0.67 3.02 -4.15
C LEU A 293 0.67 3.34 -5.66
N MET A 294 -0.33 2.89 -6.38
CA MET A 294 -0.48 3.15 -7.82
C MET A 294 -1.88 3.70 -8.12
N THR A 295 -1.94 4.77 -8.91
CA THR A 295 -3.21 5.30 -9.40
C THR A 295 -3.89 4.33 -10.37
N PRO A 296 -5.25 4.38 -10.52
CA PRO A 296 -5.98 3.42 -11.36
C PRO A 296 -5.53 3.38 -12.82
N ASP A 297 -5.05 4.51 -13.36
CA ASP A 297 -4.50 4.63 -14.70
C ASP A 297 -3.06 4.11 -14.84
N GLY A 298 -2.43 3.72 -13.73
CA GLY A 298 -1.06 3.20 -13.68
C GLY A 298 0.03 4.23 -13.97
N LYS A 299 -0.29 5.52 -14.01
CA LYS A 299 0.68 6.56 -14.37
C LYS A 299 1.46 7.09 -13.18
N THR A 300 0.80 7.21 -12.03
CA THR A 300 1.44 7.72 -10.82
C THR A 300 1.70 6.61 -9.83
N VAL A 301 2.92 6.56 -9.30
CA VAL A 301 3.29 5.62 -8.24
C VAL A 301 4.02 6.34 -7.11
N GLU A 302 3.82 5.82 -5.90
CA GLU A 302 4.67 6.09 -4.74
C GLU A 302 5.13 4.74 -4.19
N ALA A 303 6.45 4.55 -4.13
CA ALA A 303 7.07 3.29 -3.71
C ALA A 303 7.76 3.45 -2.36
N GLU A 304 7.45 2.55 -1.42
CA GLU A 304 8.02 2.54 -0.07
C GLU A 304 8.35 1.10 0.38
N ALA A 305 9.12 0.95 1.46
CA ALA A 305 9.22 -0.30 2.18
C ALA A 305 7.94 -0.55 2.99
N ALA A 306 7.48 -1.80 3.07
CA ALA A 306 6.27 -2.13 3.81
C ALA A 306 6.45 -2.16 5.35
N HIS A 307 7.66 -1.91 5.85
CA HIS A 307 7.97 -1.87 7.28
C HIS A 307 8.05 -0.43 7.82
N GLY A 308 8.05 -0.28 9.15
CA GLY A 308 8.18 1.01 9.83
C GLY A 308 9.64 1.48 9.96
N THR A 309 9.85 2.47 10.85
CA THR A 309 11.11 3.22 11.03
C THR A 309 12.22 2.45 11.77
N VAL A 310 11.95 1.22 12.24
CA VAL A 310 12.91 0.35 12.95
C VAL A 310 13.47 1.01 14.22
N THR A 311 12.58 1.52 15.05
CA THR A 311 12.87 2.25 16.30
C THR A 311 13.87 1.52 17.20
N ARG A 312 13.72 0.20 17.40
CA ARG A 312 14.63 -0.55 18.30
C ARG A 312 16.08 -0.45 17.85
N HIS A 313 16.37 -0.60 16.56
CA HIS A 313 17.73 -0.48 16.03
C HIS A 313 18.21 0.97 16.08
N TYR A 314 17.32 1.93 15.88
CA TYR A 314 17.68 3.35 16.03
C TYR A 314 18.14 3.67 17.47
N ARG A 315 17.43 3.19 18.50
CA ARG A 315 17.84 3.34 19.89
C ARG A 315 19.18 2.68 20.19
N MET A 316 19.45 1.51 19.61
CA MET A 316 20.75 0.84 19.72
C MET A 316 21.85 1.67 19.03
N HIS A 317 21.58 2.21 17.85
CA HIS A 317 22.52 3.06 17.12
C HIS A 317 22.87 4.33 17.91
N GLN A 318 21.88 5.02 18.50
CA GLN A 318 22.10 6.16 19.38
C GLN A 318 23.02 5.84 20.59
N GLN A 319 23.02 4.60 21.05
CA GLN A 319 23.88 4.09 22.12
C GLN A 319 25.26 3.63 21.63
N GLY A 320 25.57 3.80 20.33
CA GLY A 320 26.81 3.33 19.73
C GLY A 320 26.90 1.81 19.57
N LYS A 321 25.79 1.08 19.71
CA LYS A 321 25.74 -0.38 19.54
C LYS A 321 25.62 -0.76 18.07
N ALA A 322 26.21 -1.89 17.69
CA ALA A 322 26.05 -2.46 16.35
C ALA A 322 24.59 -2.88 16.10
N THR A 323 24.11 -2.64 14.88
CA THR A 323 22.79 -3.02 14.42
C THR A 323 22.86 -3.81 13.12
N SER A 324 21.84 -4.62 12.85
CA SER A 324 21.74 -5.47 11.65
C SER A 324 20.46 -5.17 10.87
N THR A 325 20.14 -3.89 10.70
CA THR A 325 18.93 -3.49 9.95
C THR A 325 19.06 -3.87 8.49
N ASN A 326 18.06 -4.58 7.98
CA ASN A 326 17.99 -5.00 6.58
C ASN A 326 17.59 -3.81 5.68
N PRO A 327 18.39 -3.41 4.66
CA PRO A 327 18.08 -2.29 3.77
C PRO A 327 17.29 -2.71 2.52
N ILE A 328 17.06 -4.00 2.29
CA ILE A 328 16.60 -4.54 1.00
C ILE A 328 15.26 -3.92 0.58
N ALA A 329 14.27 -3.88 1.45
CA ALA A 329 12.97 -3.30 1.09
C ALA A 329 13.07 -1.81 0.71
N SER A 330 13.94 -1.04 1.35
CA SER A 330 14.21 0.36 0.99
C SER A 330 14.95 0.48 -0.35
N ILE A 331 15.88 -0.43 -0.66
CA ILE A 331 16.53 -0.49 -1.98
C ILE A 331 15.49 -0.79 -3.07
N PHE A 332 14.62 -1.76 -2.84
CA PHE A 332 13.56 -2.13 -3.79
C PHE A 332 12.48 -1.05 -3.94
N ALA A 333 12.23 -0.23 -2.92
CA ALA A 333 11.41 0.96 -3.04
C ALA A 333 12.02 1.96 -4.05
N TRP A 334 13.33 2.25 -3.93
CA TRP A 334 14.05 3.08 -4.89
C TRP A 334 14.03 2.50 -6.30
N THR A 335 14.37 1.22 -6.45
CA THR A 335 14.41 0.57 -7.79
C THR A 335 13.01 0.47 -8.40
N GLY A 336 11.98 0.24 -7.60
CA GLY A 336 10.59 0.25 -8.05
C GLY A 336 10.17 1.60 -8.63
N GLY A 337 10.46 2.69 -7.93
CA GLY A 337 10.23 4.05 -8.42
C GLY A 337 11.02 4.37 -9.69
N LEU A 338 12.31 4.01 -9.72
CA LEU A 338 13.17 4.22 -10.89
C LEU A 338 12.74 3.39 -12.11
N LYS A 339 12.32 2.14 -11.93
CA LYS A 339 11.75 1.32 -13.03
C LYS A 339 10.52 1.98 -13.61
N HIS A 340 9.64 2.47 -12.74
CA HIS A 340 8.43 3.16 -13.19
C HIS A 340 8.78 4.45 -13.94
N ARG A 341 9.71 5.27 -13.41
CA ARG A 341 10.22 6.47 -14.08
C ARG A 341 10.80 6.15 -15.45
N GLY A 342 11.64 5.12 -15.53
CA GLY A 342 12.25 4.69 -16.79
C GLY A 342 11.23 4.23 -17.84
N LYS A 343 10.16 3.55 -17.41
CA LYS A 343 9.05 3.14 -18.29
C LYS A 343 8.25 4.34 -18.80
N LEU A 344 7.86 5.26 -17.91
CA LEU A 344 7.13 6.48 -18.27
C LEU A 344 7.92 7.36 -19.24
N ASP A 345 9.23 7.45 -19.06
CA ASP A 345 10.11 8.32 -19.86
C ASP A 345 10.62 7.67 -21.14
N GLY A 346 10.40 6.36 -21.31
CA GLY A 346 10.99 5.60 -22.41
C GLY A 346 12.52 5.51 -22.31
N THR A 347 13.10 5.44 -21.10
CA THR A 347 14.54 5.37 -20.83
C THR A 347 14.95 3.98 -20.34
N PRO A 348 15.24 3.01 -21.25
CA PRO A 348 15.50 1.62 -20.88
C PRO A 348 16.77 1.45 -20.03
N ASP A 349 17.73 2.37 -20.11
CA ASP A 349 18.94 2.33 -19.32
C ASP A 349 18.66 2.52 -17.81
N VAL A 350 17.69 3.35 -17.46
CA VAL A 350 17.24 3.53 -16.09
C VAL A 350 16.56 2.27 -15.57
N VAL A 351 15.72 1.63 -16.39
CA VAL A 351 15.09 0.35 -16.05
C VAL A 351 16.15 -0.73 -15.82
N ARG A 352 17.10 -0.86 -16.74
CA ARG A 352 18.20 -1.84 -16.65
C ARG A 352 19.09 -1.62 -15.43
N PHE A 353 19.36 -0.36 -15.07
CA PHE A 353 20.10 -0.03 -13.85
C PHE A 353 19.36 -0.57 -12.61
N ALA A 354 18.07 -0.26 -12.48
CA ALA A 354 17.27 -0.70 -11.34
C ALA A 354 17.20 -2.24 -11.24
N GLU A 355 16.95 -2.92 -12.36
CA GLU A 355 16.94 -4.39 -12.42
C GLU A 355 18.32 -5.01 -12.09
N THR A 356 19.40 -4.33 -12.47
CA THR A 356 20.76 -4.78 -12.13
C THR A 356 21.02 -4.65 -10.64
N LEU A 357 20.60 -3.54 -10.02
CA LEU A 357 20.73 -3.32 -8.58
C LEU A 357 19.92 -4.35 -7.77
N GLU A 358 18.75 -4.74 -8.24
CA GLU A 358 17.93 -5.79 -7.61
C GLU A 358 18.58 -7.18 -7.70
N ARG A 359 19.35 -7.44 -8.72
CA ARG A 359 19.98 -8.75 -8.96
C ARG A 359 21.27 -8.98 -8.17
N VAL A 360 22.02 -7.93 -7.88
CA VAL A 360 23.30 -8.02 -7.13
C VAL A 360 23.09 -7.96 -5.63
#